data_2734532dbad5e0ef88f5eecfbee7c5a8
#
_entry.id   2734532dbad5e0ef88f5eecfbee7c5a8
#
_cell.length_a   1.000
_cell.length_b   1.000
_cell.length_c   1.000
_cell.angle_alpha   90.00
_cell.angle_beta   90.00
_cell.angle_gamma   90.00
#
_symmetry.space_group_name_H-M   'P 1'
#
loop_
_entity.id
_entity.type
_entity.pdbx_description
1 polymer ?
#
loop_
_entity_poly.entity_id
_entity_poly.type
_entity_poly.pdbx_seq_one_letter_code
_entity_poly.pdbx_strand_id
1 'polypeptide(L)'
;MSQTAAFAGRTALGIAASIEQALASGKLSDGNRLPPIRELARSLRVSPVTVTAAYRLLRSRGLALGSGRRGTALRARAHLASAVAGASRHAPGLVDLATGNPDPAFLPAIGGALRGVDPDARLYGGTLELPALVSFAAAEFASDGIPGGSIAVTSGSLDAIERILREHARTGDQVAVEDPTFPALLDLLMSLGLVPVPFSIDDDGPRPDSMDRALRPGVRAVVLSSRAQNPTGAAINRSRASELKRILGHRARPLVIEVDDSAAVSGSPLVTLTQERQHWAVVRSTSKWLGPDLRVALVTGDPITIGRLQRRQTISVRWVSHLLQRLTWALWSDPSSGRLFARAAEAYAARRRALIDALAAHDIRALGRSGFNVWIPVREETATVQALADRGWAVAAGERFRLQSPPAIRVTTSALQPEEARRFAADLAMAARPRAPVVA
;
A
#
# COMPACT_ATOMS: atom_id res chain seq x y z
N MET A 1 7.08 -19.72 34.50
CA MET A 1 6.08 -20.74 34.11
C MET A 1 6.31 -21.03 32.62
N SER A 2 6.49 -22.30 32.25
CA SER A 2 6.80 -22.69 30.86
C SER A 2 5.66 -22.30 29.92
N GLN A 3 5.93 -21.60 28.83
CA GLN A 3 4.94 -21.20 27.80
C GLN A 3 4.18 -22.39 27.17
N THR A 4 4.66 -23.60 27.38
CA THR A 4 4.07 -24.84 26.86
C THR A 4 2.76 -25.25 27.54
N ALA A 5 2.48 -24.78 28.76
CA ALA A 5 1.25 -25.10 29.49
C ALA A 5 -0.02 -24.36 28.98
N ALA A 6 0.14 -23.41 28.06
CA ALA A 6 -0.95 -22.59 27.55
C ALA A 6 -1.61 -23.13 26.28
N PHE A 7 -1.06 -24.19 25.66
CA PHE A 7 -1.56 -24.69 24.37
C PHE A 7 -2.29 -26.03 24.53
N ALA A 8 -3.36 -26.20 23.76
CA ALA A 8 -4.19 -27.40 23.76
C ALA A 8 -4.50 -27.85 22.31
N GLY A 9 -4.90 -29.11 22.17
CA GLY A 9 -5.34 -29.67 20.89
C GLY A 9 -4.51 -30.90 20.45
N ARG A 10 -5.16 -31.82 19.77
CA ARG A 10 -4.54 -33.04 19.23
C ARG A 10 -4.45 -33.07 17.72
N THR A 11 -5.04 -32.09 17.04
CA THR A 11 -4.99 -31.91 15.59
C THR A 11 -4.28 -30.61 15.23
N ALA A 12 -3.78 -30.50 14.02
CA ALA A 12 -3.15 -29.26 13.53
C ALA A 12 -4.08 -28.03 13.67
N LEU A 13 -5.36 -28.21 13.33
CA LEU A 13 -6.39 -27.15 13.48
C LEU A 13 -6.63 -26.81 14.95
N GLY A 14 -6.74 -27.79 15.83
CA GLY A 14 -6.97 -27.57 17.27
C GLY A 14 -5.80 -26.84 17.94
N ILE A 15 -4.56 -27.21 17.61
CA ILE A 15 -3.36 -26.53 18.11
C ILE A 15 -3.29 -25.09 17.59
N ALA A 16 -3.55 -24.87 16.31
CA ALA A 16 -3.58 -23.53 15.74
C ALA A 16 -4.66 -22.66 16.39
N ALA A 17 -5.86 -23.17 16.55
CA ALA A 17 -6.98 -22.48 17.21
C ALA A 17 -6.66 -22.12 18.67
N SER A 18 -6.01 -23.01 19.42
CA SER A 18 -5.60 -22.76 20.81
C SER A 18 -4.58 -21.59 20.90
N ILE A 19 -3.62 -21.53 19.97
CA ILE A 19 -2.65 -20.45 19.90
C ILE A 19 -3.33 -19.14 19.50
N GLU A 20 -4.27 -19.17 18.55
CA GLU A 20 -5.07 -18.01 18.15
C GLU A 20 -5.90 -17.47 19.32
N GLN A 21 -6.51 -18.35 20.10
CA GLN A 21 -7.27 -17.95 21.29
C GLN A 21 -6.37 -17.32 22.37
N ALA A 22 -5.15 -17.84 22.54
CA ALA A 22 -4.19 -17.27 23.47
C ALA A 22 -3.71 -15.88 23.03
N LEU A 23 -3.56 -15.65 21.72
CA LEU A 23 -3.31 -14.32 21.14
C LEU A 23 -4.50 -13.38 21.34
N ALA A 24 -5.71 -13.84 21.04
CA ALA A 24 -6.93 -13.04 21.16
C ALA A 24 -7.24 -12.65 22.62
N SER A 25 -6.89 -13.49 23.58
CA SER A 25 -7.06 -13.24 25.02
C SER A 25 -5.91 -12.44 25.66
N GLY A 26 -4.89 -12.02 24.88
CA GLY A 26 -3.73 -11.29 25.38
C GLY A 26 -2.74 -12.11 26.22
N LYS A 27 -2.93 -13.43 26.32
CA LYS A 27 -1.98 -14.35 26.97
C LYS A 27 -0.67 -14.48 26.19
N LEU A 28 -0.71 -14.22 24.91
CA LEU A 28 0.44 -14.14 24.01
C LEU A 28 0.44 -12.79 23.32
N SER A 29 1.64 -12.26 23.09
CA SER A 29 1.85 -10.95 22.45
C SER A 29 2.62 -11.10 21.13
N ASP A 30 2.66 -10.03 20.37
CA ASP A 30 3.53 -9.89 19.20
C ASP A 30 4.99 -10.13 19.58
N GLY A 31 5.73 -10.83 18.72
CA GLY A 31 7.11 -11.19 18.98
C GLY A 31 7.32 -12.39 19.91
N ASN A 32 6.29 -12.88 20.62
CA ASN A 32 6.44 -14.10 21.42
C ASN A 32 6.87 -15.28 20.54
N ARG A 33 7.88 -16.02 20.99
CA ARG A 33 8.35 -17.21 20.26
C ARG A 33 7.50 -18.42 20.61
N LEU A 34 7.05 -19.13 19.58
CA LEU A 34 6.44 -20.43 19.76
C LEU A 34 7.50 -21.46 20.19
N PRO A 35 7.13 -22.44 21.02
CA PRO A 35 8.03 -23.51 21.42
C PRO A 35 8.60 -24.27 20.21
N PRO A 36 9.79 -24.85 20.32
CA PRO A 36 10.33 -25.74 19.30
C PRO A 36 9.33 -26.88 18.97
N ILE A 37 9.19 -27.23 17.70
CA ILE A 37 8.21 -28.24 17.22
C ILE A 37 8.28 -29.52 18.03
N ARG A 38 9.49 -30.04 18.32
CA ARG A 38 9.66 -31.27 19.07
C ARG A 38 9.24 -31.15 20.54
N GLU A 39 9.43 -30.00 21.13
CA GLU A 39 9.04 -29.69 22.51
C GLU A 39 7.51 -29.61 22.65
N LEU A 40 6.85 -28.86 21.77
CA LEU A 40 5.39 -28.76 21.77
C LEU A 40 4.74 -30.11 21.41
N ALA A 41 5.31 -30.87 20.48
CA ALA A 41 4.82 -32.20 20.14
C ALA A 41 4.84 -33.14 21.34
N ARG A 42 5.91 -33.09 22.14
CA ARG A 42 6.04 -33.90 23.35
C ARG A 42 5.04 -33.45 24.42
N SER A 43 4.90 -32.14 24.67
CA SER A 43 3.97 -31.61 25.68
C SER A 43 2.52 -31.93 25.36
N LEU A 44 2.11 -31.88 24.08
CA LEU A 44 0.75 -32.16 23.63
C LEU A 44 0.49 -33.64 23.32
N ARG A 45 1.53 -34.50 23.40
CA ARG A 45 1.49 -35.92 23.04
C ARG A 45 0.96 -36.16 21.61
N VAL A 46 1.48 -35.38 20.66
CA VAL A 46 1.15 -35.47 19.23
C VAL A 46 2.43 -35.66 18.40
N SER A 47 2.28 -35.99 17.11
CA SER A 47 3.43 -36.12 16.23
C SER A 47 4.06 -34.74 15.93
N PRO A 48 5.40 -34.66 15.73
CA PRO A 48 6.05 -33.45 15.23
C PRO A 48 5.45 -32.94 13.92
N VAL A 49 4.92 -33.82 13.07
CA VAL A 49 4.26 -33.47 11.80
C VAL A 49 2.97 -32.70 12.07
N THR A 50 2.20 -33.06 13.11
CA THR A 50 0.98 -32.36 13.51
C THR A 50 1.27 -30.94 13.95
N VAL A 51 2.34 -30.74 14.75
CA VAL A 51 2.77 -29.39 15.18
C VAL A 51 3.32 -28.57 13.99
N THR A 52 4.07 -29.22 13.11
CA THR A 52 4.54 -28.56 11.88
C THR A 52 3.38 -28.07 11.02
N ALA A 53 2.33 -28.87 10.88
CA ALA A 53 1.11 -28.49 10.16
C ALA A 53 0.36 -27.34 10.87
N ALA A 54 0.28 -27.37 12.21
CA ALA A 54 -0.30 -26.27 12.99
C ALA A 54 0.47 -24.95 12.79
N TYR A 55 1.80 -24.99 12.86
CA TYR A 55 2.64 -23.80 12.64
C TYR A 55 2.56 -23.32 11.20
N ARG A 56 2.37 -24.22 10.24
CA ARG A 56 2.09 -23.85 8.84
C ARG A 56 0.75 -23.15 8.71
N LEU A 57 -0.30 -23.62 9.40
CA LEU A 57 -1.62 -22.98 9.46
C LEU A 57 -1.54 -21.58 10.08
N LEU A 58 -0.81 -21.41 11.18
CA LEU A 58 -0.61 -20.08 11.78
C LEU A 58 0.13 -19.14 10.82
N ARG A 59 1.15 -19.63 10.11
CA ARG A 59 1.83 -18.83 9.08
C ARG A 59 0.92 -18.47 7.92
N SER A 60 0.14 -19.43 7.42
CA SER A 60 -0.83 -19.16 6.33
C SER A 60 -1.94 -18.18 6.72
N ARG A 61 -2.20 -18.04 8.01
CA ARG A 61 -3.13 -17.05 8.58
C ARG A 61 -2.45 -15.73 8.96
N GLY A 62 -1.15 -15.58 8.69
CA GLY A 62 -0.38 -14.39 9.02
C GLY A 62 -0.12 -14.18 10.53
N LEU A 63 -0.38 -15.20 11.36
CA LEU A 63 -0.25 -15.14 12.82
C LEU A 63 1.12 -15.61 13.34
N ALA A 64 1.99 -16.08 12.45
CA ALA A 64 3.34 -16.50 12.80
C ALA A 64 4.32 -16.22 11.66
N LEU A 65 5.54 -15.84 12.02
CA LEU A 65 6.65 -15.58 11.10
C LEU A 65 7.86 -16.44 11.43
N GLY A 66 8.70 -16.64 10.44
CA GLY A 66 9.98 -17.31 10.61
C GLY A 66 9.92 -18.83 10.39
N SER A 67 11.05 -19.35 10.05
CA SER A 67 11.36 -20.79 9.94
C SER A 67 12.87 -20.96 10.02
N GLY A 68 13.31 -22.18 10.28
CA GLY A 68 14.72 -22.51 10.37
C GLY A 68 15.32 -22.25 11.77
N ARG A 69 16.61 -21.97 11.84
CA ARG A 69 17.38 -21.91 13.11
C ARG A 69 16.91 -20.84 14.10
N ARG A 70 16.17 -19.82 13.64
CA ARG A 70 15.67 -18.71 14.50
C ARG A 70 14.30 -18.99 15.14
N GLY A 71 13.66 -20.14 14.83
CA GLY A 71 12.35 -20.51 15.38
C GLY A 71 11.18 -19.73 14.75
N THR A 72 9.95 -19.99 15.26
CA THR A 72 8.71 -19.35 14.82
C THR A 72 8.30 -18.32 15.87
N ALA A 73 8.14 -17.06 15.48
CA ALA A 73 7.61 -15.99 16.32
C ALA A 73 6.16 -15.70 15.95
N LEU A 74 5.34 -15.41 16.97
CA LEU A 74 3.97 -14.96 16.78
C LEU A 74 3.94 -13.51 16.28
N ARG A 75 2.92 -13.22 15.49
CA ARG A 75 2.57 -11.88 15.09
C ARG A 75 1.11 -11.63 15.50
N ALA A 76 0.90 -10.72 16.42
CA ALA A 76 -0.45 -10.36 16.80
C ALA A 76 -1.16 -9.68 15.62
N ARG A 77 -2.46 -9.97 15.46
CA ARG A 77 -3.33 -9.26 14.49
C ARG A 77 -3.49 -7.75 14.77
N ALA A 78 -2.67 -7.19 15.66
CA ALA A 78 -2.75 -5.78 16.06
C ALA A 78 -2.74 -4.80 14.86
N HIS A 79 -2.16 -5.21 13.73
CA HIS A 79 -2.16 -4.39 12.53
C HIS A 79 -3.52 -4.29 11.82
N LEU A 80 -4.38 -5.34 11.85
CA LEU A 80 -5.72 -5.25 11.22
C LEU A 80 -6.67 -4.35 12.04
N ALA A 81 -6.65 -4.43 13.36
CA ALA A 81 -7.39 -3.53 14.23
C ALA A 81 -6.85 -2.08 14.13
N SER A 82 -5.53 -1.92 13.96
CA SER A 82 -4.89 -0.63 13.78
C SER A 82 -5.14 -0.02 12.38
N ALA A 83 -5.38 -0.82 11.33
CA ALA A 83 -5.73 -0.28 10.02
C ALA A 83 -7.11 0.40 10.02
N VAL A 84 -8.08 -0.16 10.77
CA VAL A 84 -9.39 0.47 11.00
C VAL A 84 -9.30 1.62 12.02
N ALA A 85 -8.44 1.49 13.04
CA ALA A 85 -8.16 2.56 14.01
C ALA A 85 -7.16 3.60 13.50
N GLY A 86 -6.53 3.37 12.36
CA GLY A 86 -5.50 4.26 11.76
C GLY A 86 -6.06 5.49 11.05
N ALA A 87 -7.39 5.70 11.06
CA ALA A 87 -7.94 7.04 11.09
C ALA A 87 -7.67 7.59 12.50
N SER A 88 -6.42 7.86 12.82
CA SER A 88 -6.02 8.50 14.06
C SER A 88 -6.87 9.76 14.18
N ARG A 89 -7.82 9.75 15.13
CA ARG A 89 -8.34 11.00 15.65
C ARG A 89 -7.16 11.66 16.33
N HIS A 90 -6.40 12.43 15.56
CA HIS A 90 -5.37 13.27 16.15
C HIS A 90 -6.07 14.16 17.17
N ALA A 91 -5.37 14.48 18.24
CA ALA A 91 -5.89 15.41 19.23
C ALA A 91 -6.38 16.68 18.51
N PRO A 92 -7.52 17.25 18.90
CA PRO A 92 -8.02 18.47 18.30
C PRO A 92 -6.94 19.56 18.30
N GLY A 93 -6.76 20.28 17.19
CA GLY A 93 -5.80 21.37 17.07
C GLY A 93 -4.46 21.03 16.43
N LEU A 94 -4.20 19.77 16.07
CA LEU A 94 -2.99 19.41 15.30
C LEU A 94 -3.22 19.62 13.78
N VAL A 95 -2.19 20.12 13.10
CA VAL A 95 -2.14 20.13 11.62
C VAL A 95 -1.95 18.70 11.15
N ASP A 96 -2.92 18.17 10.41
CA ASP A 96 -2.89 16.79 9.93
C ASP A 96 -1.97 16.63 8.71
N LEU A 97 -0.79 16.05 8.93
CA LEU A 97 0.17 15.63 7.91
C LEU A 97 0.33 14.10 7.90
N ALA A 98 -0.56 13.36 8.58
CA ALA A 98 -0.46 11.92 8.78
C ALA A 98 -1.43 11.09 7.93
N THR A 99 -2.62 11.59 7.60
CA THR A 99 -3.69 10.76 7.01
C THR A 99 -3.47 10.39 5.55
N GLY A 100 -2.66 11.16 4.81
CA GLY A 100 -2.44 10.92 3.38
C GLY A 100 -3.67 11.28 2.52
N ASN A 101 -4.54 12.16 3.02
CA ASN A 101 -5.66 12.68 2.27
C ASN A 101 -5.23 13.72 1.23
N PRO A 102 -5.92 13.82 0.09
CA PRO A 102 -5.81 14.98 -0.79
C PRO A 102 -6.36 16.23 -0.11
N ASP A 103 -6.00 17.41 -0.61
CA ASP A 103 -6.60 18.66 -0.20
C ASP A 103 -8.05 18.75 -0.73
N PRO A 104 -9.07 18.91 0.13
CA PRO A 104 -10.47 19.01 -0.30
C PRO A 104 -10.72 20.15 -1.29
N ALA A 105 -9.94 21.23 -1.25
CA ALA A 105 -10.06 22.37 -2.18
C ALA A 105 -9.75 22.00 -3.64
N PHE A 106 -9.06 20.87 -3.86
CA PHE A 106 -8.73 20.34 -5.18
C PHE A 106 -9.55 19.10 -5.57
N LEU A 107 -10.63 18.81 -4.85
CA LEU A 107 -11.56 17.76 -5.24
C LEU A 107 -12.74 18.37 -6.01
N PRO A 108 -13.20 17.73 -7.11
CA PRO A 108 -14.35 18.23 -7.86
C PRO A 108 -15.64 18.15 -7.04
N ALA A 109 -16.54 19.10 -7.27
CA ALA A 109 -17.83 19.14 -6.59
C ALA A 109 -18.77 18.04 -7.11
N ILE A 110 -19.00 17.01 -6.31
CA ILE A 110 -19.82 15.83 -6.66
C ILE A 110 -21.28 16.23 -6.93
N GLY A 111 -21.85 17.19 -6.19
CA GLY A 111 -23.27 17.54 -6.28
C GLY A 111 -23.73 18.04 -7.66
N GLY A 112 -22.85 18.72 -8.41
CA GLY A 112 -23.13 19.13 -9.79
C GLY A 112 -23.22 17.93 -10.74
N ALA A 113 -22.21 17.07 -10.70
CA ALA A 113 -22.14 15.86 -11.52
C ALA A 113 -23.28 14.87 -11.18
N LEU A 114 -23.65 14.76 -9.91
CA LEU A 114 -24.72 13.86 -9.46
C LEU A 114 -26.09 14.21 -10.06
N ARG A 115 -26.39 15.50 -10.24
CA ARG A 115 -27.64 15.93 -10.90
C ARG A 115 -27.72 15.57 -12.39
N GLY A 116 -26.57 15.40 -13.04
CA GLY A 116 -26.48 14.99 -14.45
C GLY A 116 -26.38 13.48 -14.66
N VAL A 117 -26.30 12.70 -13.58
CA VAL A 117 -26.25 11.25 -13.69
C VAL A 117 -27.67 10.71 -13.90
N ASP A 118 -27.89 10.09 -15.06
CA ASP A 118 -29.13 9.37 -15.36
C ASP A 118 -29.30 8.17 -14.40
N PRO A 119 -30.37 8.13 -13.61
CA PRO A 119 -30.61 7.11 -12.59
C PRO A 119 -31.19 5.81 -13.13
N ASP A 120 -31.17 5.56 -14.46
CA ASP A 120 -31.76 4.35 -15.05
C ASP A 120 -31.41 3.09 -14.29
N ALA A 121 -32.43 2.36 -13.90
CA ALA A 121 -32.30 1.08 -13.22
C ALA A 121 -31.63 0.05 -14.15
N ARG A 122 -30.52 -0.53 -13.67
CA ARG A 122 -29.84 -1.63 -14.37
C ARG A 122 -30.31 -2.98 -13.85
N LEU A 123 -30.65 -3.86 -14.77
CA LEU A 123 -31.01 -5.24 -14.46
C LEU A 123 -29.83 -6.19 -14.66
N TYR A 124 -29.94 -7.40 -14.13
CA TYR A 124 -28.98 -8.46 -14.40
C TYR A 124 -28.92 -8.82 -15.88
N GLY A 125 -27.75 -9.27 -16.35
CA GLY A 125 -27.52 -9.65 -17.75
C GLY A 125 -26.88 -8.55 -18.61
N GLY A 126 -26.72 -7.33 -18.07
CA GLY A 126 -25.98 -6.25 -18.75
C GLY A 126 -24.46 -6.35 -18.57
N THR A 127 -23.73 -5.38 -19.15
CA THR A 127 -22.27 -5.26 -19.00
C THR A 127 -21.87 -4.94 -17.55
N LEU A 128 -20.74 -5.44 -17.10
CA LEU A 128 -20.20 -5.15 -15.76
C LEU A 128 -19.68 -3.70 -15.67
N GLU A 129 -19.10 -3.23 -16.75
CA GLU A 129 -18.50 -1.91 -16.86
C GLU A 129 -19.38 -0.97 -17.71
N LEU A 130 -19.33 0.32 -17.40
CA LEU A 130 -19.92 1.38 -18.21
C LEU A 130 -19.05 1.61 -19.46
N PRO A 131 -19.58 1.37 -20.69
CA PRO A 131 -18.76 1.48 -21.91
C PRO A 131 -18.09 2.85 -22.08
N ALA A 132 -18.80 3.94 -21.76
CA ALA A 132 -18.25 5.31 -21.85
C ALA A 132 -17.03 5.50 -20.91
N LEU A 133 -17.10 4.99 -19.68
CA LEU A 133 -15.97 5.04 -18.74
C LEU A 133 -14.79 4.20 -19.22
N VAL A 134 -15.06 3.00 -19.76
CA VAL A 134 -14.03 2.11 -20.31
C VAL A 134 -13.32 2.75 -21.49
N SER A 135 -14.08 3.31 -22.44
CA SER A 135 -13.49 3.98 -23.63
C SER A 135 -12.64 5.19 -23.22
N PHE A 136 -13.13 5.99 -22.29
CA PHE A 136 -12.40 7.15 -21.80
C PHE A 136 -11.11 6.70 -21.07
N ALA A 137 -11.19 5.73 -20.17
CA ALA A 137 -10.05 5.21 -19.45
C ALA A 137 -9.02 4.56 -20.40
N ALA A 138 -9.45 3.90 -21.48
CA ALA A 138 -8.54 3.35 -22.49
C ALA A 138 -7.70 4.43 -23.16
N ALA A 139 -8.31 5.57 -23.50
CA ALA A 139 -7.60 6.72 -24.07
C ALA A 139 -6.59 7.32 -23.07
N GLU A 140 -6.96 7.44 -21.80
CA GLU A 140 -6.09 7.93 -20.72
C GLU A 140 -4.91 6.97 -20.46
N PHE A 141 -5.14 5.66 -20.46
CA PHE A 141 -4.06 4.68 -20.34
C PHE A 141 -3.11 4.73 -21.53
N ALA A 142 -3.64 4.86 -22.75
CA ALA A 142 -2.87 4.97 -23.96
C ALA A 142 -1.99 6.26 -23.97
N SER A 143 -2.53 7.39 -23.49
CA SER A 143 -1.78 8.66 -23.38
C SER A 143 -0.58 8.56 -22.42
N ASP A 144 -0.70 7.72 -21.39
CA ASP A 144 0.40 7.39 -20.45
C ASP A 144 1.36 6.30 -21.00
N GLY A 145 1.19 5.84 -22.25
CA GLY A 145 2.04 4.82 -22.89
C GLY A 145 1.84 3.40 -22.34
N ILE A 146 0.72 3.16 -21.66
CA ILE A 146 0.37 1.81 -21.22
C ILE A 146 -0.17 1.02 -22.42
N PRO A 147 0.29 -0.22 -22.65
CA PRO A 147 -0.18 -1.03 -23.76
C PRO A 147 -1.70 -1.19 -23.75
N GLY A 148 -2.30 -1.27 -24.94
CA GLY A 148 -3.73 -1.62 -25.06
C GLY A 148 -4.01 -2.97 -24.41
N GLY A 149 -5.07 -3.01 -23.59
CA GLY A 149 -5.45 -4.20 -22.84
C GLY A 149 -6.93 -4.19 -22.51
N SER A 150 -7.43 -5.30 -21.96
CA SER A 150 -8.76 -5.35 -21.38
C SER A 150 -8.85 -4.43 -20.18
N ILE A 151 -10.04 -3.88 -19.91
CA ILE A 151 -10.27 -2.98 -18.77
C ILE A 151 -11.36 -3.55 -17.88
N ALA A 152 -11.15 -3.47 -16.58
CA ALA A 152 -12.14 -3.77 -15.55
C ALA A 152 -12.31 -2.60 -14.59
N VAL A 153 -13.46 -2.51 -13.93
CA VAL A 153 -13.77 -1.52 -12.89
C VAL A 153 -13.89 -2.23 -11.55
N THR A 154 -13.17 -1.75 -10.53
CA THR A 154 -13.11 -2.33 -9.19
C THR A 154 -13.41 -1.29 -8.10
N SER A 155 -13.68 -1.75 -6.87
CA SER A 155 -14.00 -0.89 -5.72
C SER A 155 -12.73 -0.32 -5.05
N GLY A 156 -11.81 0.21 -5.85
CA GLY A 156 -10.53 0.78 -5.42
C GLY A 156 -9.35 -0.16 -5.67
N SER A 157 -8.13 0.37 -5.50
CA SER A 157 -6.89 -0.35 -5.85
C SER A 157 -6.67 -1.62 -5.03
N LEU A 158 -6.96 -1.62 -3.73
CA LEU A 158 -6.81 -2.82 -2.90
C LEU A 158 -7.75 -3.96 -3.32
N ASP A 159 -9.00 -3.65 -3.71
CA ASP A 159 -9.94 -4.63 -4.26
C ASP A 159 -9.41 -5.25 -5.56
N ALA A 160 -8.83 -4.42 -6.44
CA ALA A 160 -8.19 -4.89 -7.67
C ALA A 160 -7.02 -5.83 -7.37
N ILE A 161 -6.08 -5.38 -6.52
CA ILE A 161 -4.88 -6.14 -6.15
C ILE A 161 -5.26 -7.47 -5.49
N GLU A 162 -6.24 -7.46 -4.57
CA GLU A 162 -6.74 -8.67 -3.91
C GLU A 162 -7.23 -9.69 -4.93
N ARG A 163 -8.11 -9.27 -5.86
CA ARG A 163 -8.69 -10.16 -6.87
C ARG A 163 -7.64 -10.73 -7.81
N ILE A 164 -6.72 -9.89 -8.26
CA ILE A 164 -5.61 -10.30 -9.12
C ILE A 164 -4.74 -11.34 -8.40
N LEU A 165 -4.32 -11.05 -7.16
CA LEU A 165 -3.44 -11.95 -6.41
C LEU A 165 -4.13 -13.27 -6.04
N ARG A 166 -5.41 -13.26 -5.70
CA ARG A 166 -6.18 -14.51 -5.43
C ARG A 166 -6.24 -15.46 -6.62
N GLU A 167 -6.17 -14.95 -7.84
CA GLU A 167 -6.20 -15.76 -9.06
C GLU A 167 -4.80 -16.18 -9.56
N HIS A 168 -3.73 -15.51 -9.10
CA HIS A 168 -2.36 -15.76 -9.56
C HIS A 168 -1.44 -16.37 -8.51
N ALA A 169 -1.77 -16.25 -7.24
CA ALA A 169 -0.95 -16.72 -6.13
C ALA A 169 -1.74 -17.60 -5.17
N ARG A 170 -1.03 -18.43 -4.43
CA ARG A 170 -1.57 -19.31 -3.40
C ARG A 170 -0.96 -18.98 -2.05
N THR A 171 -1.64 -19.33 -0.98
CA THR A 171 -1.10 -19.23 0.38
C THR A 171 0.31 -19.80 0.47
N GLY A 172 1.25 -18.98 0.97
CA GLY A 172 2.68 -19.31 1.05
C GLY A 172 3.52 -18.84 -0.13
N ASP A 173 2.90 -18.42 -1.23
CA ASP A 173 3.61 -17.83 -2.37
C ASP A 173 4.22 -16.46 -2.01
N GLN A 174 5.33 -16.14 -2.65
CA GLN A 174 6.07 -14.90 -2.44
C GLN A 174 5.61 -13.79 -3.40
N VAL A 175 5.45 -12.58 -2.87
CA VAL A 175 5.13 -11.37 -3.63
C VAL A 175 6.20 -10.33 -3.33
N ALA A 176 6.92 -9.88 -4.36
CA ALA A 176 7.90 -8.82 -4.21
C ALA A 176 7.19 -7.46 -4.07
N VAL A 177 7.60 -6.66 -3.09
CA VAL A 177 7.01 -5.36 -2.77
C VAL A 177 8.09 -4.33 -2.45
N GLU A 178 7.77 -3.08 -2.70
CA GLU A 178 8.57 -1.94 -2.27
C GLU A 178 8.75 -1.92 -0.73
N ASP A 179 9.90 -1.48 -0.27
CA ASP A 179 10.16 -1.24 1.15
C ASP A 179 10.89 0.11 1.33
N PRO A 180 10.19 1.12 1.86
CA PRO A 180 8.83 1.08 2.43
C PRO A 180 7.70 1.04 1.39
N THR A 181 6.50 0.61 1.81
CA THR A 181 5.30 0.56 0.98
C THR A 181 4.03 0.91 1.75
N PHE A 182 2.91 0.98 1.04
CA PHE A 182 1.61 1.30 1.62
C PHE A 182 1.15 0.23 2.64
N PRO A 183 0.83 0.60 3.89
CA PRO A 183 0.55 -0.37 4.96
C PRO A 183 -0.56 -1.36 4.63
N ALA A 184 -1.66 -0.88 4.04
CA ALA A 184 -2.79 -1.74 3.73
C ALA A 184 -2.46 -2.79 2.63
N LEU A 185 -1.43 -2.58 1.80
CA LEU A 185 -0.92 -3.62 0.91
C LEU A 185 -0.25 -4.74 1.72
N LEU A 186 0.55 -4.40 2.72
CA LEU A 186 1.18 -5.41 3.59
C LEU A 186 0.12 -6.21 4.36
N ASP A 187 -0.89 -5.53 4.91
CA ASP A 187 -2.00 -6.17 5.60
C ASP A 187 -2.79 -7.08 4.66
N LEU A 188 -3.03 -6.65 3.42
CA LEU A 188 -3.68 -7.45 2.39
C LEU A 188 -2.89 -8.72 2.07
N LEU A 189 -1.59 -8.61 1.79
CA LEU A 189 -0.74 -9.78 1.51
C LEU A 189 -0.77 -10.79 2.66
N MET A 190 -0.66 -10.30 3.89
CA MET A 190 -0.75 -11.15 5.08
C MET A 190 -2.12 -11.81 5.22
N SER A 191 -3.22 -11.09 4.93
CA SER A 191 -4.58 -11.63 4.99
C SER A 191 -4.80 -12.74 3.96
N LEU A 192 -4.12 -12.67 2.83
CA LEU A 192 -4.11 -13.69 1.77
C LEU A 192 -3.16 -14.86 2.08
N GLY A 193 -2.40 -14.78 3.16
CA GLY A 193 -1.36 -15.75 3.50
C GLY A 193 -0.16 -15.73 2.53
N LEU A 194 0.04 -14.61 1.84
CA LEU A 194 1.18 -14.38 0.95
C LEU A 194 2.39 -13.87 1.74
N VAL A 195 3.58 -14.13 1.24
CA VAL A 195 4.83 -13.75 1.89
C VAL A 195 5.44 -12.54 1.18
N PRO A 196 5.44 -11.35 1.77
CA PRO A 196 6.07 -10.19 1.18
C PRO A 196 7.60 -10.35 1.14
N VAL A 197 8.19 -10.08 -0.03
CA VAL A 197 9.64 -10.06 -0.25
C VAL A 197 10.04 -8.63 -0.55
N PRO A 198 10.70 -7.93 0.40
CA PRO A 198 11.00 -6.52 0.24
C PRO A 198 12.12 -6.26 -0.78
N PHE A 199 11.99 -5.19 -1.55
CA PHE A 199 13.09 -4.54 -2.27
C PHE A 199 13.12 -3.04 -1.95
N SER A 200 14.34 -2.51 -1.79
CA SER A 200 14.54 -1.11 -1.42
C SER A 200 14.26 -0.17 -2.60
N ILE A 201 13.86 1.05 -2.27
CA ILE A 201 13.55 2.12 -3.22
C ILE A 201 14.34 3.39 -2.88
N ASP A 202 14.48 4.26 -3.86
CA ASP A 202 14.98 5.63 -3.73
C ASP A 202 14.03 6.59 -4.47
N ASP A 203 14.41 7.85 -4.69
CA ASP A 203 13.56 8.83 -5.39
C ASP A 203 13.20 8.39 -6.82
N ASP A 204 14.04 7.58 -7.46
CA ASP A 204 13.81 7.03 -8.81
C ASP A 204 13.05 5.70 -8.80
N GLY A 205 12.47 5.29 -7.67
CA GLY A 205 11.69 4.06 -7.51
C GLY A 205 12.54 2.85 -7.12
N PRO A 206 12.15 1.62 -7.52
CA PRO A 206 12.85 0.39 -7.15
C PRO A 206 14.33 0.42 -7.49
N ARG A 207 15.20 0.10 -6.53
CA ARG A 207 16.64 -0.04 -6.76
C ARG A 207 16.91 -1.34 -7.52
N PRO A 208 17.61 -1.28 -8.67
CA PRO A 208 17.82 -2.44 -9.55
C PRO A 208 18.47 -3.64 -8.85
N ASP A 209 19.54 -3.38 -8.08
CA ASP A 209 20.27 -4.40 -7.33
C ASP A 209 19.41 -5.09 -6.27
N SER A 210 18.54 -4.34 -5.60
CA SER A 210 17.65 -4.87 -4.59
C SER A 210 16.47 -5.64 -5.21
N MET A 211 15.90 -5.14 -6.30
CA MET A 211 14.83 -5.81 -7.03
C MET A 211 15.34 -7.13 -7.64
N ASP A 212 16.54 -7.17 -8.20
CA ASP A 212 17.11 -8.41 -8.74
C ASP A 212 17.30 -9.47 -7.66
N ARG A 213 17.76 -9.07 -6.47
CA ARG A 213 17.85 -9.99 -5.32
C ARG A 213 16.48 -10.46 -4.82
N ALA A 214 15.46 -9.62 -4.87
CA ALA A 214 14.11 -9.97 -4.45
C ALA A 214 13.43 -10.95 -5.42
N LEU A 215 13.69 -10.84 -6.72
CA LEU A 215 13.10 -11.66 -7.78
C LEU A 215 13.74 -13.05 -7.89
N ARG A 216 13.86 -13.76 -6.77
CA ARG A 216 14.34 -15.13 -6.73
C ARG A 216 13.30 -16.12 -7.28
N PRO A 217 13.71 -17.35 -7.65
CA PRO A 217 12.75 -18.40 -8.00
C PRO A 217 11.69 -18.59 -6.91
N GLY A 218 10.43 -18.56 -7.29
CA GLY A 218 9.29 -18.67 -6.36
C GLY A 218 8.49 -17.39 -6.15
N VAL A 219 8.99 -16.22 -6.56
CA VAL A 219 8.20 -14.98 -6.57
C VAL A 219 7.15 -15.04 -7.67
N ARG A 220 5.89 -14.90 -7.30
CA ARG A 220 4.73 -15.01 -8.21
C ARG A 220 4.31 -13.68 -8.79
N ALA A 221 4.44 -12.61 -8.02
CA ALA A 221 4.06 -11.27 -8.44
C ALA A 221 5.01 -10.22 -7.87
N VAL A 222 5.04 -9.08 -8.54
CA VAL A 222 5.66 -7.83 -8.09
C VAL A 222 4.56 -6.79 -7.99
N VAL A 223 4.46 -6.08 -6.87
CA VAL A 223 3.57 -4.94 -6.71
C VAL A 223 4.43 -3.71 -6.44
N LEU A 224 4.27 -2.68 -7.26
CA LEU A 224 5.05 -1.44 -7.16
C LEU A 224 4.24 -0.24 -7.65
N SER A 225 4.71 0.97 -7.31
CA SER A 225 4.12 2.23 -7.75
C SER A 225 5.04 2.90 -8.77
N SER A 226 4.51 3.22 -9.96
CA SER A 226 5.32 3.84 -11.01
C SER A 226 5.56 5.34 -10.77
N ARG A 227 4.67 6.00 -10.02
CA ARG A 227 4.78 7.42 -9.60
C ARG A 227 4.04 7.66 -8.30
N ALA A 228 4.38 8.75 -7.60
CA ALA A 228 3.78 9.17 -6.34
C ALA A 228 3.70 8.03 -5.30
N GLN A 229 4.75 7.24 -5.21
CA GLN A 229 4.83 6.09 -4.31
C GLN A 229 4.48 6.48 -2.88
N ASN A 230 3.66 5.71 -2.23
CA ASN A 230 3.33 5.91 -0.83
C ASN A 230 4.13 4.91 0.03
N PRO A 231 5.07 5.38 0.88
CA PRO A 231 5.10 6.72 1.50
C PRO A 231 6.14 7.71 0.93
N THR A 232 7.00 7.33 0.00
CA THR A 232 8.22 8.09 -0.31
C THR A 232 8.03 9.20 -1.36
N GLY A 233 6.94 9.17 -2.13
CA GLY A 233 6.79 10.06 -3.27
C GLY A 233 7.72 9.72 -4.45
N ALA A 234 8.37 8.58 -4.46
CA ALA A 234 9.23 8.14 -5.54
C ALA A 234 8.49 8.06 -6.89
N ALA A 235 9.22 8.25 -7.99
CA ALA A 235 8.70 8.09 -9.34
C ALA A 235 9.77 7.53 -10.27
N ILE A 236 9.41 6.49 -11.01
CA ILE A 236 10.32 5.81 -11.94
C ILE A 236 10.64 6.74 -13.10
N ASN A 237 11.92 6.99 -13.36
CA ASN A 237 12.38 7.68 -14.56
C ASN A 237 12.69 6.69 -15.69
N ARG A 238 12.93 7.20 -16.91
CA ARG A 238 13.18 6.37 -18.09
C ARG A 238 14.43 5.49 -17.96
N SER A 239 15.52 6.01 -17.38
CA SER A 239 16.75 5.23 -17.17
C SER A 239 16.49 4.05 -16.23
N ARG A 240 15.89 4.33 -15.07
CA ARG A 240 15.51 3.31 -14.08
C ARG A 240 14.56 2.26 -14.68
N ALA A 241 13.56 2.70 -15.45
CA ALA A 241 12.64 1.79 -16.12
C ALA A 241 13.36 0.82 -17.07
N SER A 242 14.34 1.29 -17.83
CA SER A 242 15.13 0.43 -18.73
C SER A 242 15.88 -0.66 -17.97
N GLU A 243 16.50 -0.32 -16.84
CA GLU A 243 17.20 -1.28 -15.98
C GLU A 243 16.21 -2.31 -15.36
N LEU A 244 15.07 -1.83 -14.84
CA LEU A 244 14.06 -2.70 -14.22
C LEU A 244 13.41 -3.62 -15.26
N LYS A 245 13.11 -3.15 -16.48
CA LYS A 245 12.59 -3.98 -17.57
C LYS A 245 13.54 -5.12 -17.92
N ARG A 246 14.85 -4.84 -17.99
CA ARG A 246 15.87 -5.86 -18.22
C ARG A 246 15.87 -6.92 -17.12
N ILE A 247 15.83 -6.53 -15.84
CA ILE A 247 15.78 -7.45 -14.71
C ILE A 247 14.52 -8.32 -14.76
N LEU A 248 13.37 -7.69 -14.97
CA LEU A 248 12.08 -8.38 -15.08
C LEU A 248 12.04 -9.34 -16.30
N GLY A 249 12.73 -9.02 -17.38
CA GLY A 249 12.81 -9.86 -18.60
C GLY A 249 13.64 -11.13 -18.43
N HIS A 250 14.70 -11.10 -17.60
CA HIS A 250 15.62 -12.23 -17.36
C HIS A 250 15.15 -13.19 -16.26
N ARG A 251 14.20 -12.79 -15.43
CA ARG A 251 13.72 -13.62 -14.31
C ARG A 251 12.45 -14.39 -14.68
N ALA A 252 11.99 -15.24 -13.79
CA ALA A 252 10.88 -16.19 -13.97
C ALA A 252 9.51 -15.59 -14.39
N ARG A 253 9.49 -14.40 -14.96
CA ARG A 253 8.33 -13.66 -15.48
C ARG A 253 7.18 -13.57 -14.48
N PRO A 254 7.40 -12.99 -13.28
CA PRO A 254 6.32 -12.75 -12.33
C PRO A 254 5.25 -11.85 -12.95
N LEU A 255 4.02 -11.96 -12.47
CA LEU A 255 3.00 -10.95 -12.73
C LEU A 255 3.47 -9.59 -12.20
N VAL A 256 3.40 -8.55 -13.02
CA VAL A 256 3.71 -7.17 -12.59
C VAL A 256 2.41 -6.40 -12.39
N ILE A 257 2.20 -5.89 -11.18
CA ILE A 257 1.08 -5.03 -10.82
C ILE A 257 1.63 -3.64 -10.53
N GLU A 258 1.35 -2.70 -11.41
CA GLU A 258 1.67 -1.29 -11.21
C GLU A 258 0.49 -0.56 -10.58
N VAL A 259 0.74 0.16 -9.49
CA VAL A 259 -0.26 0.95 -8.77
C VAL A 259 -0.07 2.43 -9.08
N ASP A 260 -1.11 3.08 -9.57
CA ASP A 260 -1.13 4.48 -10.00
C ASP A 260 -2.26 5.26 -9.27
N ASP A 261 -2.13 5.39 -7.96
CA ASP A 261 -3.18 5.96 -7.12
C ASP A 261 -3.32 7.49 -7.24
N SER A 262 -2.30 8.18 -7.73
CA SER A 262 -2.27 9.65 -7.79
C SER A 262 -2.21 10.18 -9.24
N ALA A 263 -2.55 9.37 -10.22
CA ALA A 263 -2.40 9.62 -11.66
C ALA A 263 -2.50 11.11 -12.07
N ALA A 264 -3.67 11.70 -11.92
CA ALA A 264 -3.97 13.06 -12.37
C ALA A 264 -3.28 14.17 -11.56
N VAL A 265 -2.79 13.87 -10.34
CA VAL A 265 -2.22 14.86 -9.40
C VAL A 265 -0.79 14.54 -8.99
N SER A 266 -0.14 13.57 -9.63
CA SER A 266 1.22 13.13 -9.29
C SER A 266 2.29 14.20 -9.56
N GLY A 267 2.07 15.06 -10.55
CA GLY A 267 3.08 16.02 -11.04
C GLY A 267 4.28 15.38 -11.72
N SER A 268 4.18 14.10 -12.10
CA SER A 268 5.22 13.34 -12.82
C SER A 268 4.59 12.47 -13.91
N PRO A 269 5.25 12.33 -15.08
CA PRO A 269 4.80 11.40 -16.11
C PRO A 269 4.86 9.96 -15.58
N LEU A 270 3.97 9.12 -16.06
CA LEU A 270 4.06 7.69 -15.81
C LEU A 270 5.10 7.07 -16.75
N VAL A 271 5.96 6.23 -16.18
CA VAL A 271 6.90 5.40 -16.96
C VAL A 271 6.59 3.94 -16.59
N THR A 272 5.89 3.26 -17.48
CA THR A 272 5.41 1.89 -17.23
C THR A 272 6.49 0.83 -17.45
N LEU A 273 6.43 -0.25 -16.68
CA LEU A 273 7.24 -1.46 -16.81
C LEU A 273 6.49 -2.60 -17.52
N THR A 274 5.23 -2.38 -17.93
CA THR A 274 4.33 -3.43 -18.43
C THR A 274 4.56 -3.78 -19.91
N GLN A 275 5.29 -2.96 -20.67
CA GLN A 275 5.58 -3.22 -22.07
C GLN A 275 6.31 -4.58 -22.22
N GLU A 276 5.93 -5.34 -23.26
CA GLU A 276 6.48 -6.65 -23.60
C GLU A 276 6.32 -7.74 -22.50
N ARG A 277 5.38 -7.53 -21.57
CA ARG A 277 5.12 -8.49 -20.51
C ARG A 277 3.93 -9.38 -20.84
N GLN A 278 4.06 -10.69 -20.48
CA GLN A 278 2.99 -11.67 -20.67
C GLN A 278 1.87 -11.52 -19.63
N HIS A 279 2.25 -11.24 -18.36
CA HIS A 279 1.30 -11.07 -17.25
C HIS A 279 1.56 -9.74 -16.58
N TRP A 280 0.56 -8.88 -16.64
CA TRP A 280 0.66 -7.53 -16.09
C TRP A 280 -0.72 -6.93 -15.80
N ALA A 281 -0.75 -5.98 -14.89
CA ALA A 281 -1.88 -5.10 -14.66
C ALA A 281 -1.38 -3.72 -14.23
N VAL A 282 -2.11 -2.67 -14.63
CA VAL A 282 -1.99 -1.32 -14.09
C VAL A 282 -3.30 -0.98 -13.40
N VAL A 283 -3.20 -0.59 -12.14
CA VAL A 283 -4.36 -0.27 -11.28
C VAL A 283 -4.36 1.23 -11.01
N ARG A 284 -5.31 1.95 -11.58
CA ARG A 284 -5.48 3.40 -11.42
C ARG A 284 -6.67 3.71 -10.53
N SER A 285 -6.40 4.17 -9.31
CA SER A 285 -7.43 4.63 -8.38
C SER A 285 -7.81 6.08 -8.64
N THR A 286 -9.08 6.40 -8.44
CA THR A 286 -9.58 7.78 -8.53
C THR A 286 -9.56 8.52 -7.18
N SER A 287 -9.19 7.83 -6.10
CA SER A 287 -9.35 8.32 -4.71
C SER A 287 -8.59 9.60 -4.39
N LYS A 288 -7.46 9.88 -5.06
CA LYS A 288 -6.61 11.02 -4.73
C LYS A 288 -6.94 12.29 -5.52
N TRP A 289 -7.82 12.19 -6.52
CA TRP A 289 -8.16 13.30 -7.41
C TRP A 289 -9.66 13.46 -7.69
N LEU A 290 -10.48 12.40 -7.52
CA LEU A 290 -11.95 12.53 -7.51
C LEU A 290 -12.56 12.42 -6.10
N GLY A 291 -11.76 12.08 -5.10
CA GLY A 291 -12.19 11.87 -3.73
C GLY A 291 -12.22 10.40 -3.31
N PRO A 292 -11.90 10.11 -2.04
CA PRO A 292 -11.77 8.73 -1.55
C PRO A 292 -13.11 7.99 -1.45
N ASP A 293 -14.23 8.69 -1.41
CA ASP A 293 -15.56 8.12 -1.16
C ASP A 293 -16.15 7.42 -2.40
N LEU A 294 -15.76 7.81 -3.61
CA LEU A 294 -16.26 7.19 -4.85
C LEU A 294 -15.90 5.70 -4.94
N ARG A 295 -14.79 5.28 -4.35
CA ARG A 295 -14.36 3.88 -4.31
C ARG A 295 -14.32 3.22 -5.68
N VAL A 296 -13.75 3.89 -6.68
CA VAL A 296 -13.61 3.39 -8.05
C VAL A 296 -12.13 3.32 -8.41
N ALA A 297 -11.73 2.20 -9.00
CA ALA A 297 -10.43 2.07 -9.68
C ALA A 297 -10.62 1.39 -11.04
N LEU A 298 -9.86 1.85 -12.02
CA LEU A 298 -9.78 1.27 -13.36
C LEU A 298 -8.55 0.37 -13.39
N VAL A 299 -8.72 -0.83 -13.94
CA VAL A 299 -7.64 -1.80 -14.08
C VAL A 299 -7.50 -2.17 -15.54
N THR A 300 -6.33 -1.94 -16.11
CA THR A 300 -5.98 -2.48 -17.44
C THR A 300 -4.89 -3.53 -17.31
N GLY A 301 -4.88 -4.50 -18.20
CA GLY A 301 -3.90 -5.57 -18.12
C GLY A 301 -3.99 -6.55 -19.30
N ASP A 302 -3.14 -7.57 -19.28
CA ASP A 302 -3.24 -8.64 -20.25
C ASP A 302 -4.61 -9.35 -20.15
N PRO A 303 -5.12 -9.93 -21.27
CA PRO A 303 -6.46 -10.50 -21.31
C PRO A 303 -6.71 -11.61 -20.29
N ILE A 304 -5.67 -12.39 -19.95
CA ILE A 304 -5.79 -13.51 -19.00
C ILE A 304 -5.95 -12.95 -17.58
N THR A 305 -5.12 -11.98 -17.21
CA THR A 305 -5.16 -11.36 -15.88
C THR A 305 -6.48 -10.64 -15.65
N ILE A 306 -6.94 -9.84 -16.62
CA ILE A 306 -8.22 -9.11 -16.49
C ILE A 306 -9.42 -10.06 -16.56
N GLY A 307 -9.42 -11.05 -17.45
CA GLY A 307 -10.49 -12.04 -17.50
C GLY A 307 -10.66 -12.84 -16.21
N ARG A 308 -9.55 -13.20 -15.52
CA ARG A 308 -9.60 -13.83 -14.21
C ARG A 308 -10.14 -12.89 -13.13
N LEU A 309 -9.71 -11.62 -13.12
CA LEU A 309 -10.24 -10.61 -12.22
C LEU A 309 -11.76 -10.45 -12.39
N GLN A 310 -12.26 -10.27 -13.62
CA GLN A 310 -13.67 -10.11 -13.92
C GLN A 310 -14.49 -11.36 -13.54
N ARG A 311 -13.97 -12.56 -13.82
CA ARG A 311 -14.57 -13.82 -13.36
C ARG A 311 -14.69 -13.85 -11.84
N ARG A 312 -13.65 -13.48 -11.13
CA ARG A 312 -13.65 -13.41 -9.65
C ARG A 312 -14.68 -12.40 -9.16
N GLN A 313 -14.80 -11.27 -9.81
CA GLN A 313 -15.77 -10.24 -9.49
C GLN A 313 -17.22 -10.74 -9.72
N THR A 314 -17.48 -11.45 -10.81
CA THR A 314 -18.80 -11.97 -11.15
C THR A 314 -19.35 -12.95 -10.10
N ILE A 315 -18.49 -13.77 -9.49
CA ILE A 315 -18.91 -14.74 -8.44
C ILE A 315 -18.97 -14.11 -7.04
N SER A 316 -18.65 -12.83 -6.87
CA SER A 316 -18.71 -12.11 -5.59
C SER A 316 -19.68 -10.91 -5.68
N VAL A 317 -19.15 -9.69 -5.78
CA VAL A 317 -19.94 -8.44 -5.82
C VAL A 317 -20.55 -8.14 -7.19
N ARG A 318 -20.18 -8.88 -8.20
CA ARG A 318 -20.55 -8.77 -9.61
C ARG A 318 -19.95 -7.53 -10.28
N TRP A 319 -20.41 -6.34 -9.97
CA TRP A 319 -19.92 -5.08 -10.57
C TRP A 319 -19.90 -3.94 -9.54
N VAL A 320 -19.11 -2.92 -9.81
CA VAL A 320 -19.20 -1.63 -9.12
C VAL A 320 -20.47 -0.94 -9.59
N SER A 321 -21.24 -0.35 -8.69
CA SER A 321 -22.48 0.36 -9.04
C SER A 321 -22.29 1.25 -10.28
N HIS A 322 -23.19 1.10 -11.26
CA HIS A 322 -23.17 1.93 -12.46
C HIS A 322 -23.42 3.42 -12.15
N LEU A 323 -24.08 3.74 -11.04
CA LEU A 323 -24.20 5.12 -10.58
C LEU A 323 -22.82 5.71 -10.25
N LEU A 324 -21.98 4.94 -9.54
CA LEU A 324 -20.61 5.36 -9.22
C LEU A 324 -19.72 5.41 -10.48
N GLN A 325 -19.91 4.46 -11.41
CA GLN A 325 -19.17 4.49 -12.67
C GLN A 325 -19.56 5.70 -13.54
N ARG A 326 -20.86 6.03 -13.65
CA ARG A 326 -21.35 7.22 -14.36
C ARG A 326 -20.84 8.51 -13.70
N LEU A 327 -20.92 8.59 -12.38
CA LEU A 327 -20.39 9.75 -11.64
C LEU A 327 -18.90 9.92 -11.83
N THR A 328 -18.13 8.83 -11.75
CA THR A 328 -16.70 8.83 -12.03
C THR A 328 -16.41 9.30 -13.46
N TRP A 329 -17.12 8.79 -14.44
CA TRP A 329 -16.97 9.21 -15.84
C TRP A 329 -17.29 10.69 -16.01
N ALA A 330 -18.43 11.14 -15.49
CA ALA A 330 -18.86 12.55 -15.59
C ALA A 330 -17.83 13.51 -14.97
N LEU A 331 -17.31 13.18 -13.79
CA LEU A 331 -16.30 13.97 -13.12
C LEU A 331 -14.94 13.93 -13.84
N TRP A 332 -14.55 12.77 -14.35
CA TRP A 332 -13.22 12.60 -14.97
C TRP A 332 -13.17 13.21 -16.38
N SER A 333 -14.23 13.07 -17.15
CA SER A 333 -14.32 13.61 -18.52
C SER A 333 -14.65 15.12 -18.58
N ASP A 334 -15.01 15.74 -17.46
CA ASP A 334 -15.28 17.18 -17.40
C ASP A 334 -13.98 17.99 -17.55
N PRO A 335 -13.88 18.88 -18.57
CA PRO A 335 -12.72 19.74 -18.76
C PRO A 335 -12.39 20.64 -17.56
N SER A 336 -13.40 21.01 -16.75
CA SER A 336 -13.18 21.80 -15.52
C SER A 336 -12.44 21.00 -14.46
N SER A 337 -12.73 19.70 -14.35
CA SER A 337 -12.00 18.77 -13.48
C SER A 337 -10.56 18.61 -13.94
N GLY A 338 -10.30 18.50 -15.24
CA GLY A 338 -8.93 18.46 -15.78
C GLY A 338 -8.08 19.66 -15.39
N ARG A 339 -8.66 20.88 -15.48
CA ARG A 339 -8.00 22.11 -15.00
C ARG A 339 -7.77 22.10 -13.48
N LEU A 340 -8.71 21.55 -12.72
CA LEU A 340 -8.58 21.42 -11.26
C LEU A 340 -7.45 20.45 -10.90
N PHE A 341 -7.33 19.32 -11.59
CA PHE A 341 -6.26 18.35 -11.36
C PHE A 341 -4.88 18.90 -11.70
N ALA A 342 -4.76 19.68 -12.78
CA ALA A 342 -3.51 20.35 -13.12
C ALA A 342 -3.08 21.35 -12.02
N ARG A 343 -4.02 22.16 -11.53
CA ARG A 343 -3.78 23.08 -10.40
C ARG A 343 -3.39 22.33 -9.12
N ALA A 344 -4.04 21.19 -8.84
CA ALA A 344 -3.69 20.34 -7.70
C ALA A 344 -2.25 19.80 -7.83
N ALA A 345 -1.88 19.29 -9.01
CA ALA A 345 -0.53 18.78 -9.26
C ALA A 345 0.54 19.86 -9.05
N GLU A 346 0.31 21.08 -9.54
CA GLU A 346 1.20 22.22 -9.35
C GLU A 346 1.31 22.61 -7.88
N ALA A 347 0.17 22.76 -7.18
CA ALA A 347 0.15 23.09 -5.77
C ALA A 347 0.85 22.04 -4.90
N TYR A 348 0.59 20.76 -5.13
CA TYR A 348 1.25 19.68 -4.41
C TYR A 348 2.77 19.66 -4.69
N ALA A 349 3.19 19.87 -5.93
CA ALA A 349 4.59 19.96 -6.26
C ALA A 349 5.28 21.15 -5.58
N ALA A 350 4.62 22.32 -5.52
CA ALA A 350 5.15 23.50 -4.84
C ALA A 350 5.27 23.30 -3.32
N ARG A 351 4.23 22.77 -2.68
CA ARG A 351 4.21 22.48 -1.23
C ARG A 351 5.26 21.43 -0.84
N ARG A 352 5.39 20.38 -1.63
CA ARG A 352 6.39 19.33 -1.44
C ARG A 352 7.82 19.89 -1.57
N ARG A 353 8.10 20.68 -2.62
CA ARG A 353 9.41 21.35 -2.80
C ARG A 353 9.73 22.26 -1.64
N ALA A 354 8.77 23.11 -1.21
CA ALA A 354 8.96 24.01 -0.08
C ALA A 354 9.36 23.26 1.20
N LEU A 355 8.76 22.08 1.46
CA LEU A 355 9.15 21.27 2.60
C LEU A 355 10.54 20.66 2.43
N ILE A 356 10.87 20.10 1.28
CA ILE A 356 12.19 19.50 1.02
C ILE A 356 13.29 20.56 1.12
N ASP A 357 13.09 21.74 0.54
CA ASP A 357 14.05 22.84 0.60
C ASP A 357 14.24 23.35 2.06
N ALA A 358 13.14 23.47 2.81
CA ALA A 358 13.20 23.84 4.22
C ALA A 358 13.94 22.79 5.08
N LEU A 359 13.74 21.50 4.81
CA LEU A 359 14.46 20.41 5.49
C LEU A 359 15.95 20.42 5.14
N ALA A 360 16.28 20.64 3.85
CA ALA A 360 17.67 20.73 3.40
C ALA A 360 18.45 21.88 4.06
N ALA A 361 17.78 23.01 4.36
CA ALA A 361 18.38 24.11 5.12
C ALA A 361 18.79 23.73 6.57
N HIS A 362 18.31 22.60 7.06
CA HIS A 362 18.67 22.02 8.37
C HIS A 362 19.47 20.71 8.25
N ASP A 363 20.08 20.43 7.08
CA ASP A 363 20.82 19.20 6.76
C ASP A 363 19.99 17.91 6.92
N ILE A 364 18.67 18.01 6.80
CA ILE A 364 17.75 16.87 6.89
C ILE A 364 17.45 16.38 5.48
N ARG A 365 17.84 15.13 5.18
CA ARG A 365 17.51 14.47 3.92
C ARG A 365 16.07 14.02 3.92
N ALA A 366 15.39 14.13 2.78
CA ALA A 366 14.03 13.64 2.57
C ALA A 366 13.88 13.10 1.15
N LEU A 367 12.99 12.11 0.97
CA LEU A 367 12.56 11.61 -0.34
C LEU A 367 11.21 12.22 -0.67
N GLY A 368 10.97 12.58 -1.94
CA GLY A 368 9.72 13.23 -2.32
C GLY A 368 9.72 13.76 -3.76
N ARG A 369 9.88 12.89 -4.76
CA ARG A 369 9.98 13.31 -6.17
C ARG A 369 8.63 13.70 -6.78
N SER A 370 7.55 13.04 -6.41
CA SER A 370 6.22 13.23 -6.99
C SER A 370 5.08 13.03 -5.98
N GLY A 371 3.85 13.39 -6.35
CA GLY A 371 2.71 13.33 -5.46
C GLY A 371 2.80 14.33 -4.31
N PHE A 372 2.28 13.97 -3.16
CA PHE A 372 2.19 14.85 -1.99
C PHE A 372 2.67 14.19 -0.68
N ASN A 373 3.42 13.09 -0.77
CA ASN A 373 4.08 12.48 0.38
C ASN A 373 5.58 12.78 0.36
N VAL A 374 6.14 12.99 1.55
CA VAL A 374 7.57 13.15 1.79
C VAL A 374 7.97 12.16 2.88
N TRP A 375 9.05 11.41 2.63
CA TRP A 375 9.60 10.42 3.52
C TRP A 375 10.89 10.93 4.14
N ILE A 376 10.93 11.04 5.45
CA ILE A 376 12.02 11.67 6.19
C ILE A 376 12.64 10.65 7.12
N PRO A 377 13.88 10.18 6.87
CA PRO A 377 14.61 9.33 7.79
C PRO A 377 14.80 10.00 9.17
N VAL A 378 14.57 9.25 10.24
CA VAL A 378 14.75 9.70 11.62
C VAL A 378 15.50 8.63 12.43
N ARG A 379 16.06 9.01 13.55
CA ARG A 379 16.76 8.05 14.43
C ARG A 379 15.78 7.16 15.18
N GLU A 380 14.70 7.76 15.67
CA GLU A 380 13.69 7.09 16.47
C GLU A 380 12.31 7.70 16.13
N GLU A 381 11.39 6.84 15.72
CA GLU A 381 10.08 7.26 15.17
C GLU A 381 9.15 7.79 16.27
N THR A 382 8.98 7.02 17.36
CA THR A 382 8.00 7.32 18.41
C THR A 382 8.30 8.64 19.08
N ALA A 383 9.56 8.88 19.49
CA ALA A 383 9.95 10.15 20.10
C ALA A 383 9.83 11.33 19.14
N THR A 384 10.15 11.12 17.84
CA THR A 384 10.01 12.16 16.81
C THR A 384 8.54 12.53 16.60
N VAL A 385 7.66 11.53 16.45
CA VAL A 385 6.22 11.74 16.28
C VAL A 385 5.63 12.48 17.48
N GLN A 386 5.99 12.07 18.71
CA GLN A 386 5.52 12.72 19.93
C GLN A 386 6.03 14.17 20.03
N ALA A 387 7.31 14.40 19.77
CA ALA A 387 7.91 15.74 19.83
C ALA A 387 7.30 16.70 18.77
N LEU A 388 6.88 16.19 17.62
CA LEU A 388 6.16 16.95 16.61
C LEU A 388 4.71 17.19 17.03
N ALA A 389 4.04 16.20 17.64
CA ALA A 389 2.70 16.37 18.17
C ALA A 389 2.65 17.45 19.26
N ASP A 390 3.62 17.50 20.16
CA ASP A 390 3.76 18.54 21.19
C ASP A 390 3.93 19.97 20.59
N ARG A 391 4.29 20.05 19.29
CA ARG A 391 4.45 21.31 18.53
C ARG A 391 3.31 21.59 17.55
N GLY A 392 2.25 20.78 17.59
CA GLY A 392 1.05 20.97 16.79
C GLY A 392 1.04 20.24 15.44
N TRP A 393 1.94 19.27 15.22
CA TRP A 393 2.02 18.51 13.97
C TRP A 393 1.67 17.04 14.16
N ALA A 394 0.71 16.54 13.40
CA ALA A 394 0.45 15.11 13.31
C ALA A 394 1.15 14.52 12.08
N VAL A 395 2.09 13.61 12.27
CA VAL A 395 2.81 12.89 11.19
C VAL A 395 2.64 11.38 11.34
N ALA A 396 2.85 10.63 10.26
CA ALA A 396 2.75 9.17 10.32
C ALA A 396 4.11 8.53 10.66
N ALA A 397 4.13 7.67 11.68
CA ALA A 397 5.30 6.84 11.99
C ALA A 397 5.60 5.87 10.84
N GLY A 398 6.87 5.70 10.50
CA GLY A 398 7.33 4.86 9.40
C GLY A 398 7.18 3.37 9.63
N GLU A 399 7.16 2.93 10.88
CA GLU A 399 7.08 1.51 11.27
C GLU A 399 5.98 0.75 10.53
N ARG A 400 4.83 1.38 10.29
CA ARG A 400 3.69 0.76 9.59
C ARG A 400 3.95 0.56 8.09
N PHE A 401 4.87 1.29 7.49
CA PHE A 401 5.16 1.29 6.05
C PHE A 401 6.33 0.38 5.68
N ARG A 402 7.14 -0.04 6.65
CA ARG A 402 8.42 -0.70 6.39
C ARG A 402 8.45 -2.15 6.85
N LEU A 403 9.27 -2.93 6.16
CA LEU A 403 9.61 -4.31 6.52
C LEU A 403 11.05 -4.41 7.05
N GLN A 404 12.00 -3.80 6.35
CA GLN A 404 13.45 -3.84 6.65
C GLN A 404 14.10 -2.46 6.53
N SER A 405 13.45 -1.50 5.87
CA SER A 405 13.99 -0.15 5.67
C SER A 405 14.19 0.58 7.02
N PRO A 406 15.14 1.53 7.09
CA PRO A 406 15.45 2.27 8.31
C PRO A 406 14.25 3.07 8.85
N PRO A 407 14.29 3.45 10.15
CA PRO A 407 13.27 4.31 10.75
C PRO A 407 13.09 5.64 10.02
N ALA A 408 11.83 6.06 9.87
CA ALA A 408 11.48 7.30 9.21
C ALA A 408 10.07 7.76 9.60
N ILE A 409 9.68 8.96 9.16
CA ILE A 409 8.30 9.46 9.26
C ILE A 409 7.80 9.81 7.87
N ARG A 410 6.49 9.64 7.63
CA ARG A 410 5.84 10.17 6.43
C ARG A 410 5.11 11.48 6.76
N VAL A 411 5.37 12.48 5.94
CA VAL A 411 4.68 13.78 5.95
C VAL A 411 3.85 13.93 4.68
N THR A 412 2.55 14.14 4.83
CA THR A 412 1.62 14.44 3.74
C THR A 412 1.54 15.94 3.55
N THR A 413 1.98 16.44 2.41
CA THR A 413 2.08 17.88 2.12
C THR A 413 0.86 18.45 1.40
N SER A 414 -0.20 17.64 1.23
CA SER A 414 -1.38 18.03 0.43
C SER A 414 -2.02 19.34 0.90
N ALA A 415 -2.05 19.62 2.20
CA ALA A 415 -2.60 20.82 2.80
C ALA A 415 -1.55 21.76 3.41
N LEU A 416 -0.26 21.36 3.45
CA LEU A 416 0.82 22.13 4.08
C LEU A 416 1.14 23.38 3.24
N GLN A 417 0.97 24.55 3.83
CA GLN A 417 1.33 25.80 3.14
C GLN A 417 2.86 26.02 3.15
N PRO A 418 3.43 26.71 2.14
CA PRO A 418 4.89 26.92 2.06
C PRO A 418 5.49 27.62 3.30
N GLU A 419 4.76 28.50 3.93
CA GLU A 419 5.19 29.21 5.16
C GLU A 419 5.27 28.25 6.35
N GLU A 420 4.33 27.31 6.43
CA GLU A 420 4.31 26.26 7.47
C GLU A 420 5.44 25.26 7.29
N ALA A 421 5.89 25.03 6.06
CA ALA A 421 6.98 24.12 5.77
C ALA A 421 8.29 24.51 6.49
N ARG A 422 8.60 25.80 6.59
CA ARG A 422 9.76 26.30 7.32
C ARG A 422 9.65 26.05 8.82
N ARG A 423 8.46 26.31 9.39
CA ARG A 423 8.18 26.05 10.80
C ARG A 423 8.30 24.57 11.11
N PHE A 424 7.70 23.71 10.27
CA PHE A 424 7.80 22.27 10.42
C PHE A 424 9.25 21.78 10.39
N ALA A 425 10.07 22.26 9.45
CA ALA A 425 11.48 21.86 9.33
C ALA A 425 12.29 22.28 10.56
N ALA A 426 12.08 23.48 11.09
CA ALA A 426 12.71 23.94 12.32
C ALA A 426 12.28 23.09 13.54
N ASP A 427 11.00 22.79 13.66
CA ASP A 427 10.45 21.96 14.74
C ASP A 427 11.00 20.52 14.68
N LEU A 428 11.13 19.95 13.47
CA LEU A 428 11.75 18.63 13.28
C LEU A 428 13.24 18.65 13.62
N ALA A 429 13.97 19.69 13.21
CA ALA A 429 15.38 19.83 13.55
C ALA A 429 15.61 19.92 15.07
N MET A 430 14.72 20.59 15.80
CA MET A 430 14.74 20.59 17.27
C MET A 430 14.39 19.22 17.85
N ALA A 431 13.40 18.52 17.30
CA ALA A 431 12.99 17.18 17.74
C ALA A 431 14.09 16.13 17.52
N ALA A 432 14.91 16.29 16.48
CA ALA A 432 16.00 15.37 16.13
C ALA A 432 17.26 15.54 17.00
N ARG A 433 17.38 16.64 17.77
CA ARG A 433 18.51 16.84 18.67
C ARG A 433 18.44 15.85 19.83
N PRO A 434 19.57 15.22 20.21
CA PRO A 434 19.61 14.37 21.42
C PRO A 434 19.16 15.20 22.62
N ARG A 435 18.17 14.73 23.39
CA ARG A 435 17.92 15.31 24.72
C ARG A 435 19.21 15.14 25.54
N ALA A 436 19.73 16.24 26.09
CA ALA A 436 20.82 16.16 27.06
C ALA A 436 20.39 15.18 28.17
N PRO A 437 21.29 14.29 28.64
CA PRO A 437 20.96 13.41 29.75
C PRO A 437 20.51 14.30 30.92
N VAL A 438 19.32 14.03 31.46
CA VAL A 438 18.88 14.61 32.73
C VAL A 438 19.84 14.05 33.76
N VAL A 439 20.81 14.86 34.16
CA VAL A 439 21.66 14.56 35.30
C VAL A 439 20.73 14.60 36.53
N ALA A 440 20.49 13.39 37.09
CA ALA A 440 19.73 13.23 38.31
C ALA A 440 20.62 13.55 39.52
#